data_810bdac7b8c595ae74a937cace60723b
#
_entry.id   810bdac7b8c595ae74a937cace60723b
#
_cell.length_a   1.000
_cell.length_b   1.000
_cell.length_c   1.000
_cell.angle_alpha   90.00
_cell.angle_beta   90.00
_cell.angle_gamma   90.00
#
_symmetry.space_group_name_H-M   'P 1'
#
loop_
_entity.id
_entity.type
_entity.pdbx_description
1 polymer ?
#
loop_
_entity_poly.entity_id
_entity_poly.type
_entity_poly.pdbx_seq_one_letter_code
_entity_poly.pdbx_strand_id
1 'polypeptide(L)'
;MQFLLLAHDGTDKDAKARRTAVRRAHFAGIKPMVERGELRAAGAILDEAGEMIGSVVLAEFPNRADLDAWLTREPYVTEGVWKNIEIKPFRLAVLDGKITP
;
A
#
# COMPACT_ATOMS: atom_id res chain seq x y z
N MET A 1 -14.86 6.78 -0.78
CA MET A 1 -14.19 6.73 -2.11
C MET A 1 -13.11 5.67 -2.10
N GLN A 2 -12.97 5.00 -3.22
CA GLN A 2 -11.92 4.01 -3.39
C GLN A 2 -10.75 4.60 -4.16
N PHE A 3 -9.56 4.18 -3.79
CA PHE A 3 -8.32 4.62 -4.43
C PHE A 3 -7.42 3.41 -4.68
N LEU A 4 -6.78 3.42 -5.83
CA LEU A 4 -5.69 2.49 -6.13
C LEU A 4 -4.37 3.21 -5.84
N LEU A 5 -3.58 2.65 -4.95
CA LEU A 5 -2.25 3.12 -4.65
C LEU A 5 -1.26 2.15 -5.26
N LEU A 6 -0.34 2.68 -6.05
CA LEU A 6 0.75 1.93 -6.66
C LEU A 6 2.05 2.56 -6.19
N ALA A 7 2.81 1.82 -5.40
CA ALA A 7 4.04 2.32 -4.81
C ALA A 7 5.24 1.50 -5.30
N HIS A 8 6.32 2.19 -5.64
CA HIS A 8 7.58 1.56 -6.05
C HIS A 8 8.64 1.82 -5.00
N ASP A 9 9.31 0.76 -4.58
CA ASP A 9 10.45 0.85 -3.66
C ASP A 9 11.64 1.50 -4.37
N GLY A 10 12.64 1.89 -3.60
CA GLY A 10 13.91 2.34 -4.13
C GLY A 10 14.62 1.24 -4.92
N THR A 11 15.53 1.65 -5.79
CA THR A 11 16.34 0.73 -6.62
C THR A 11 17.78 0.65 -6.15
N ASP A 12 18.09 1.30 -5.04
CA ASP A 12 19.41 1.27 -4.44
C ASP A 12 19.70 -0.09 -3.79
N LYS A 13 20.97 -0.35 -3.52
CA LYS A 13 21.42 -1.65 -2.98
C LYS A 13 20.79 -2.01 -1.63
N ASP A 14 20.34 -1.01 -0.85
CA ASP A 14 19.79 -1.21 0.49
C ASP A 14 18.26 -1.28 0.50
N ALA A 15 17.60 -1.15 -0.66
CA ALA A 15 16.14 -1.05 -0.75
C ALA A 15 15.44 -2.27 -0.14
N LYS A 16 15.90 -3.48 -0.46
CA LYS A 16 15.28 -4.72 0.04
C LYS A 16 15.44 -4.87 1.54
N ALA A 17 16.63 -4.57 2.05
CA ALA A 17 16.91 -4.61 3.49
C ALA A 17 16.06 -3.59 4.24
N ARG A 18 15.89 -2.40 3.66
CA ARG A 18 15.05 -1.35 4.23
C ARG A 18 13.59 -1.79 4.33
N ARG A 19 13.04 -2.38 3.27
CA ARG A 19 11.68 -2.90 3.27
C ARG A 19 11.49 -3.99 4.33
N THR A 20 12.41 -4.93 4.42
CA THR A 20 12.37 -6.01 5.39
C THR A 20 12.40 -5.46 6.82
N ALA A 21 13.26 -4.48 7.09
CA ALA A 21 13.39 -3.87 8.42
C ALA A 21 12.12 -3.15 8.87
N VAL A 22 11.38 -2.53 7.93
CA VAL A 22 10.20 -1.72 8.23
C VAL A 22 8.90 -2.54 8.19
N ARG A 23 8.92 -3.72 7.60
CA ARG A 23 7.73 -4.53 7.31
C ARG A 23 6.85 -4.77 8.54
N ARG A 24 7.45 -5.08 9.67
CA ARG A 24 6.71 -5.36 10.91
C ARG A 24 5.93 -4.14 11.38
N ALA A 25 6.56 -2.96 11.36
CA ALA A 25 5.90 -1.71 11.74
C ALA A 25 4.77 -1.36 10.78
N HIS A 26 4.98 -1.60 9.47
CA HIS A 26 3.95 -1.40 8.46
C HIS A 26 2.70 -2.25 8.76
N PHE A 27 2.86 -3.54 8.99
CA PHE A 27 1.72 -4.43 9.27
C PHE A 27 1.04 -4.05 10.58
N ALA A 28 1.78 -3.68 11.62
CA ALA A 28 1.19 -3.23 12.86
C ALA A 28 0.32 -1.98 12.66
N GLY A 29 0.78 -1.06 11.82
CA GLY A 29 0.06 0.18 11.53
C GLY A 29 -1.19 -0.02 10.71
N ILE A 30 -1.19 -0.94 9.75
CA ILE A 30 -2.36 -1.16 8.88
C ILE A 30 -3.39 -2.10 9.49
N LYS A 31 -3.04 -2.87 10.51
CA LYS A 31 -3.98 -3.83 11.10
C LYS A 31 -5.32 -3.19 11.49
N PRO A 32 -5.37 -2.10 12.28
CA PRO A 32 -6.65 -1.45 12.59
C PRO A 32 -7.35 -0.90 11.37
N MET A 33 -6.62 -0.48 10.35
CA MET A 33 -7.20 0.02 9.10
C MET A 33 -7.88 -1.10 8.31
N VAL A 34 -7.28 -2.28 8.27
CA VAL A 34 -7.90 -3.46 7.66
C VAL A 34 -9.19 -3.82 8.40
N GLU A 35 -9.17 -3.78 9.72
CA GLU A 35 -10.33 -4.08 10.55
C GLU A 35 -11.48 -3.08 10.33
N ARG A 36 -11.16 -1.81 10.04
CA ARG A 36 -12.15 -0.78 9.73
C ARG A 36 -12.61 -0.77 8.27
N GLY A 37 -12.02 -1.62 7.41
CA GLY A 37 -12.33 -1.66 5.99
C GLY A 37 -11.69 -0.56 5.17
N GLU A 38 -10.72 0.15 5.72
CA GLU A 38 -9.99 1.19 5.00
C GLU A 38 -9.00 0.63 3.99
N LEU A 39 -8.46 -0.56 4.23
CA LEU A 39 -7.65 -1.29 3.25
C LEU A 39 -8.39 -2.56 2.86
N ARG A 40 -8.87 -2.60 1.61
CA ARG A 40 -9.70 -3.70 1.09
C ARG A 40 -8.86 -4.86 0.57
N ALA A 41 -7.76 -4.55 -0.04
CA ALA A 41 -6.80 -5.54 -0.54
C ALA A 41 -5.45 -4.85 -0.68
N ALA A 42 -4.38 -5.58 -0.45
CA ALA A 42 -3.02 -5.07 -0.61
C ALA A 42 -2.07 -6.21 -0.84
N GLY A 43 -0.97 -5.94 -1.51
CA GLY A 43 0.06 -6.94 -1.74
C GLY A 43 1.33 -6.32 -2.28
N ALA A 44 2.38 -7.13 -2.33
CA ALA A 44 3.67 -6.70 -2.84
C ALA A 44 3.77 -6.98 -4.34
N ILE A 45 4.38 -6.05 -5.06
CA ILE A 45 4.81 -6.26 -6.44
C ILE A 45 6.13 -7.01 -6.39
N LEU A 46 6.25 -8.02 -7.22
CA LEU A 46 7.46 -8.85 -7.28
C LEU A 46 8.20 -8.61 -8.60
N ASP A 47 9.53 -8.70 -8.56
CA ASP A 47 10.32 -8.77 -9.77
C ASP A 47 10.34 -10.22 -10.29
N GLU A 48 11.07 -10.47 -11.39
CA GLU A 48 11.14 -11.79 -11.99
C GLU A 48 11.79 -12.85 -11.10
N ALA A 49 12.62 -12.43 -10.14
CA ALA A 49 13.24 -13.32 -9.17
C ALA A 49 12.35 -13.59 -7.95
N GLY A 50 11.16 -13.00 -7.89
CA GLY A 50 10.25 -13.14 -6.77
C GLY A 50 10.53 -12.21 -5.60
N GLU A 51 11.39 -11.23 -5.77
CA GLU A 51 11.72 -10.25 -4.75
C GLU A 51 10.70 -9.11 -4.72
N MET A 52 10.36 -8.63 -3.53
CA MET A 52 9.40 -7.54 -3.38
C MET A 52 10.04 -6.20 -3.77
N ILE A 53 9.42 -5.50 -4.72
CA ILE A 53 9.92 -4.23 -5.26
C ILE A 53 8.90 -3.09 -5.19
N GLY A 54 7.76 -3.33 -4.61
CA GLY A 54 6.70 -2.33 -4.52
C GLY A 54 5.47 -2.88 -3.85
N SER A 55 4.40 -2.10 -3.89
CA SER A 55 3.12 -2.46 -3.28
C SER A 55 1.96 -1.94 -4.11
N VAL A 56 0.84 -2.67 -4.07
CA VAL A 56 -0.45 -2.21 -4.55
C VAL A 56 -1.41 -2.23 -3.38
N VAL A 57 -2.18 -1.16 -3.21
CA VAL A 57 -3.17 -1.05 -2.14
C VAL A 57 -4.49 -0.59 -2.73
N LEU A 58 -5.56 -1.29 -2.39
CA LEU A 58 -6.94 -0.86 -2.63
C LEU A 58 -7.45 -0.23 -1.34
N ALA A 59 -7.57 1.09 -1.33
CA ALA A 59 -7.93 1.86 -0.14
C ALA A 59 -9.36 2.40 -0.24
N GLU A 60 -10.01 2.49 0.92
CA GLU A 60 -11.34 3.06 1.06
C GLU A 60 -11.29 4.16 2.11
N PHE A 61 -11.43 5.41 1.68
CA PHE A 61 -11.44 6.58 2.57
C PHE A 61 -12.59 7.51 2.19
N PRO A 62 -13.09 8.33 3.12
CA PRO A 62 -14.15 9.29 2.80
C PRO A 62 -13.75 10.26 1.69
N ASN A 63 -12.46 10.63 1.63
CA ASN A 63 -11.94 11.57 0.65
C ASN A 63 -10.43 11.40 0.49
N ARG A 64 -9.85 12.11 -0.47
CA ARG A 64 -8.41 12.05 -0.74
C ARG A 64 -7.57 12.59 0.43
N ALA A 65 -8.06 13.60 1.14
CA ALA A 65 -7.32 14.20 2.24
C ALA A 65 -7.08 13.20 3.37
N ASP A 66 -8.04 12.33 3.65
CA ASP A 66 -7.88 11.30 4.68
C ASP A 66 -6.86 10.24 4.26
N LEU A 67 -6.82 9.89 2.97
CA LEU A 67 -5.78 9.02 2.45
C LEU A 67 -4.41 9.67 2.59
N ASP A 68 -4.28 10.94 2.21
CA ASP A 68 -3.02 11.67 2.32
C ASP A 68 -2.56 11.75 3.78
N ALA A 69 -3.49 11.95 4.72
CA ALA A 69 -3.18 11.95 6.15
C ALA A 69 -2.60 10.61 6.62
N TRP A 70 -3.15 9.49 6.13
CA TRP A 70 -2.59 8.18 6.43
C TRP A 70 -1.15 8.07 5.95
N LEU A 71 -0.86 8.52 4.74
CA LEU A 71 0.49 8.41 4.17
C LEU A 71 1.53 9.18 4.99
N THR A 72 1.14 10.22 5.73
CA THR A 72 2.08 10.96 6.58
C THR A 72 2.61 10.14 7.76
N ARG A 73 1.92 9.06 8.13
CA ARG A 73 2.30 8.22 9.27
C ARG A 73 2.63 6.76 8.87
N GLU A 74 2.46 6.41 7.60
CA GLU A 74 2.73 5.06 7.11
C GLU A 74 4.23 4.78 7.14
N PRO A 75 4.70 3.74 7.86
CA PRO A 75 6.13 3.45 7.97
C PRO A 75 6.84 3.24 6.64
N TYR A 76 6.18 2.64 5.63
CA TYR A 76 6.79 2.50 4.31
C TYR A 76 7.04 3.85 3.63
N VAL A 77 6.29 4.89 4.01
CA VAL A 77 6.52 6.26 3.55
C VAL A 77 7.56 6.95 4.43
N THR A 78 7.33 6.97 5.74
CA THR A 78 8.17 7.73 6.68
C THR A 78 9.61 7.20 6.76
N GLU A 79 9.79 5.91 6.56
CA GLU A 79 11.11 5.27 6.58
C GLU A 79 11.71 5.10 5.18
N GLY A 80 11.09 5.70 4.17
CA GLY A 80 11.67 5.76 2.83
C GLY A 80 11.69 4.46 2.04
N VAL A 81 10.77 3.53 2.31
CA VAL A 81 10.65 2.30 1.53
C VAL A 81 10.02 2.60 0.17
N TRP A 82 8.85 3.24 0.19
CA TRP A 82 8.18 3.68 -1.04
C TRP A 82 8.79 4.99 -1.52
N LYS A 83 9.42 4.96 -2.69
CA LYS A 83 10.07 6.14 -3.27
C LYS A 83 9.21 6.86 -4.29
N ASN A 84 8.32 6.14 -4.94
CA ASN A 84 7.39 6.68 -5.93
C ASN A 84 6.00 6.15 -5.64
N ILE A 85 5.03 7.04 -5.48
CA ILE A 85 3.66 6.67 -5.12
C ILE A 85 2.71 7.31 -6.13
N GLU A 86 1.91 6.46 -6.81
CA GLU A 86 0.82 6.90 -7.65
C GLU A 86 -0.49 6.57 -6.95
N ILE A 87 -1.43 7.51 -6.97
CA ILE A 87 -2.75 7.32 -6.38
C ILE A 87 -3.79 7.71 -7.42
N LYS A 88 -4.72 6.79 -7.69
CA LYS A 88 -5.77 7.00 -8.68
C LYS A 88 -7.14 6.74 -8.05
N PRO A 89 -8.15 7.56 -8.37
CA PRO A 89 -9.53 7.18 -8.06
C PRO A 89 -9.85 5.84 -8.71
N PHE A 90 -10.55 4.98 -7.99
CA PHE A 90 -10.78 3.62 -8.42
C PHE A 90 -12.20 3.20 -8.06
N ARG A 91 -12.76 2.29 -8.85
CA ARG A 91 -14.02 1.64 -8.51
C ARG A 91 -13.83 0.14 -8.56
N LEU A 92 -13.92 -0.48 -7.40
CA LEU A 92 -13.83 -1.92 -7.28
C LEU A 92 -15.07 -2.56 -7.93
N ALA A 93 -14.86 -3.56 -8.76
CA ALA A 93 -15.94 -4.29 -9.42
C ALA A 93 -15.93 -5.77 -9.06
N VAL A 94 -14.77 -6.33 -8.80
CA VAL A 94 -14.63 -7.74 -8.39
C VAL A 94 -13.68 -7.81 -7.22
N LEU A 95 -14.10 -8.49 -6.17
CA LEU A 95 -13.26 -8.77 -5.01
C LEU A 95 -13.58 -10.16 -4.50
N ASP A 96 -12.52 -10.95 -4.30
CA ASP A 96 -12.63 -12.28 -3.70
C ASP A 96 -13.62 -13.19 -4.45
N GLY A 97 -13.58 -13.12 -5.79
CA GLY A 97 -14.45 -13.92 -6.65
C GLY A 97 -15.90 -13.47 -6.72
N LYS A 98 -16.21 -12.28 -6.20
CA LYS A 98 -17.58 -11.73 -6.19
C LYS A 98 -17.62 -10.41 -6.94
N ILE A 99 -18.72 -10.19 -7.67
CA ILE A 99 -18.98 -8.91 -8.34
C ILE A 99 -19.56 -7.94 -7.32
N THR A 100 -18.95 -6.73 -7.26
CA THR A 100 -19.34 -5.66 -6.35
C THR A 100 -19.61 -4.39 -7.17
N PRO A 101 -20.74 -4.30 -7.89
CA PRO A 101 -21.03 -3.19 -8.80
C PRO A 101 -21.11 -1.82 -8.11
#